data_0098d241f557310ed73c232f45cd2446
#
_entry.id   0098d241f557310ed73c232f45cd2446
#
_cell.length_a   1.000
_cell.length_b   1.000
_cell.length_c   1.000
_cell.angle_alpha   90.00
_cell.angle_beta   90.00
_cell.angle_gamma   90.00
#
_symmetry.space_group_name_H-M   'P 1'
#
loop_
_entity.id
_entity.type
_entity.pdbx_description
1 polymer ?
#
loop_
_entity_poly.entity_id
_entity_poly.type
_entity_poly.pdbx_seq_one_letter_code
_entity_poly.pdbx_strand_id
1 'polypeptide(L)'
;MLFNSYVFIFIFLPITLIVFFGLAKFKLLKLATICLTISSFIFYGYWNIAYLPLLVISIVFNHQMGKAIENTKPEGKEAKILLWVGISINLAIIAYYKYANFFLYSINGILNTELIIPTIILPLGISFYTFTQIAYLVDAYRGETKNSNYDLLTYSLFISYFPQLIAGPILRHDELIDQFRQKRHFIFSQKNMALGLTMFSLGLSKKVLIADNISPWVAPVFNNPGDVSFIEAWVGALSYTFQLYFDFSGYSDMAIGLGLMFNIRLPINFNSPYKATSIIDFWRRWHITLSNFLRDYLYIPLGGSRRGQVRRYTNLLITMLLGGLWHGAGWTYVIWGGLHGTYLSINHGWRKLSVPLPKLLAWMVTFISVIMGWVLFRARSLPEALELIQTMVGINGVILPGEPQGKLSILTQFGLQLKSWNNLVYLPEVNGSKALSLVILIALTLSVTFLPNTQEILQHLKPRWWWAAWVGILASFSLLSLNRVSEFLYFQF
;
A
#
# COMPACT_ATOMS: atom_id res chain seq x y z
N MET A 1 13.69 0.25 10.70
CA MET A 1 14.40 -0.92 10.12
C MET A 1 13.60 -1.44 8.94
N LEU A 2 14.24 -1.98 7.88
CA LEU A 2 13.51 -2.54 6.72
C LEU A 2 13.41 -4.07 6.86
N PHE A 3 12.28 -4.67 6.47
CA PHE A 3 12.11 -6.13 6.47
C PHE A 3 13.06 -6.84 5.51
N ASN A 4 13.41 -6.20 4.39
CA ASN A 4 14.37 -6.65 3.40
C ASN A 4 15.82 -6.24 3.73
N SER A 5 16.23 -6.31 5.00
CA SER A 5 17.61 -6.05 5.42
C SER A 5 18.21 -7.22 6.18
N TYR A 6 19.52 -7.42 6.02
CA TYR A 6 20.24 -8.49 6.75
C TYR A 6 20.13 -8.34 8.26
N VAL A 7 20.21 -7.11 8.78
CA VAL A 7 20.07 -6.84 10.23
C VAL A 7 18.71 -7.29 10.75
N PHE A 8 17.64 -7.03 9.98
CA PHE A 8 16.31 -7.47 10.36
C PHE A 8 16.17 -8.99 10.33
N ILE A 9 16.56 -9.62 9.22
CA ILE A 9 16.32 -11.05 8.97
C ILE A 9 17.18 -11.95 9.88
N PHE A 10 18.46 -11.61 10.07
CA PHE A 10 19.40 -12.48 10.75
C PHE A 10 19.68 -12.12 12.21
N ILE A 11 19.35 -10.89 12.63
CA ILE A 11 19.61 -10.46 14.01
C ILE A 11 18.30 -10.12 14.72
N PHE A 12 17.57 -9.11 14.26
CA PHE A 12 16.41 -8.60 15.00
C PHE A 12 15.29 -9.63 15.11
N LEU A 13 14.86 -10.22 14.00
CA LEU A 13 13.76 -11.19 14.00
C LEU A 13 14.05 -12.47 14.80
N PRO A 14 15.20 -13.14 14.62
CA PRO A 14 15.52 -14.33 15.43
C PRO A 14 15.59 -14.04 16.92
N ILE A 15 16.25 -12.94 17.34
CA ILE A 15 16.34 -12.57 18.75
C ILE A 15 14.95 -12.29 19.32
N THR A 16 14.12 -11.53 18.61
CA THR A 16 12.76 -11.21 19.08
C THR A 16 11.91 -12.48 19.22
N LEU A 17 11.98 -13.41 18.27
CA LEU A 17 11.25 -14.69 18.33
C LEU A 17 11.72 -15.55 19.51
N ILE A 18 13.05 -15.70 19.69
CA ILE A 18 13.63 -16.51 20.76
C ILE A 18 13.23 -15.94 22.13
N VAL A 19 13.34 -14.63 22.32
CA VAL A 19 12.98 -13.98 23.58
C VAL A 19 11.48 -14.10 23.85
N PHE A 20 10.63 -13.82 22.85
CA PHE A 20 9.17 -13.90 22.99
C PHE A 20 8.71 -15.30 23.38
N PHE A 21 9.06 -16.34 22.63
CA PHE A 21 8.63 -17.70 22.92
C PHE A 21 9.40 -18.32 24.11
N GLY A 22 10.64 -17.90 24.36
CA GLY A 22 11.40 -18.29 25.55
C GLY A 22 10.69 -17.84 26.83
N LEU A 23 10.33 -16.56 26.93
CA LEU A 23 9.56 -16.03 28.06
C LEU A 23 8.18 -16.68 28.18
N ALA A 24 7.51 -16.90 27.06
CA ALA A 24 6.22 -17.56 27.02
C ALA A 24 6.27 -19.00 27.54
N LYS A 25 7.34 -19.76 27.23
CA LYS A 25 7.59 -21.11 27.73
C LYS A 25 7.69 -21.14 29.25
N PHE A 26 8.27 -20.11 29.86
CA PHE A 26 8.33 -19.95 31.32
C PHE A 26 7.05 -19.34 31.92
N LYS A 27 5.96 -19.21 31.15
CA LYS A 27 4.67 -18.64 31.55
C LYS A 27 4.73 -17.14 31.91
N LEU A 28 5.79 -16.44 31.54
CA LEU A 28 5.99 -15.00 31.77
C LEU A 28 5.32 -14.17 30.65
N LEU A 29 4.01 -14.38 30.43
CA LEU A 29 3.28 -13.85 29.27
C LEU A 29 3.32 -12.32 29.23
N LYS A 30 3.13 -11.64 30.37
CA LYS A 30 3.20 -10.18 30.44
C LYS A 30 4.59 -9.66 30.04
N LEU A 31 5.66 -10.35 30.48
CA LEU A 31 7.03 -9.98 30.12
C LEU A 31 7.30 -10.20 28.62
N ALA A 32 6.76 -11.30 28.04
CA ALA A 32 6.83 -11.54 26.60
C ALA A 32 6.14 -10.40 25.80
N THR A 33 4.97 -9.93 26.26
CA THR A 33 4.27 -8.79 25.66
C THR A 33 5.10 -7.48 25.79
N ILE A 34 5.68 -7.21 26.96
CA ILE A 34 6.58 -6.06 27.19
C ILE A 34 7.77 -6.12 26.23
N CYS A 35 8.45 -7.27 26.13
CA CYS A 35 9.59 -7.43 25.24
C CYS A 35 9.22 -7.24 23.77
N LEU A 36 8.05 -7.74 23.33
CA LEU A 36 7.57 -7.52 21.96
C LEU A 36 7.27 -6.04 21.69
N THR A 37 6.70 -5.32 22.67
CA THR A 37 6.45 -3.88 22.60
C THR A 37 7.77 -3.08 22.50
N ILE A 38 8.74 -3.41 23.34
CA ILE A 38 10.07 -2.79 23.32
C ILE A 38 10.77 -3.08 21.97
N SER A 39 10.72 -4.32 21.49
CA SER A 39 11.26 -4.69 20.16
C SER A 39 10.60 -3.86 19.05
N SER A 40 9.30 -3.61 19.14
CA SER A 40 8.57 -2.76 18.17
C SER A 40 9.05 -1.30 18.23
N PHE A 41 9.30 -0.75 19.41
CA PHE A 41 9.87 0.58 19.56
C PHE A 41 11.33 0.65 19.07
N ILE A 42 12.13 -0.39 19.29
CA ILE A 42 13.49 -0.49 18.73
C ILE A 42 13.42 -0.54 17.21
N PHE A 43 12.51 -1.33 16.63
CA PHE A 43 12.30 -1.41 15.18
C PHE A 43 11.98 -0.03 14.58
N TYR A 44 11.10 0.74 15.21
CA TYR A 44 10.73 2.09 14.78
C TYR A 44 11.88 3.08 14.96
N GLY A 45 12.48 3.12 16.16
CA GLY A 45 13.58 4.04 16.49
C GLY A 45 14.85 3.80 15.69
N TYR A 46 15.04 2.58 15.14
CA TYR A 46 16.17 2.29 14.25
C TYR A 46 16.20 3.15 12.99
N TRP A 47 15.04 3.60 12.50
CA TRP A 47 14.97 4.56 11.40
C TRP A 47 15.40 5.96 11.85
N ASN A 48 14.77 6.47 12.90
CA ASN A 48 15.12 7.76 13.51
C ASN A 48 14.58 7.83 14.95
N ILE A 49 15.48 7.80 15.91
CA ILE A 49 15.12 7.79 17.34
C ILE A 49 14.42 9.07 17.79
N ALA A 50 14.67 10.22 17.10
CA ALA A 50 14.03 11.49 17.43
C ALA A 50 12.51 11.49 17.29
N TYR A 51 11.95 10.58 16.47
CA TYR A 51 10.50 10.45 16.30
C TYR A 51 9.84 9.41 17.22
N LEU A 52 10.63 8.65 17.98
CA LEU A 52 10.09 7.70 18.96
C LEU A 52 9.24 8.38 20.06
N PRO A 53 9.65 9.52 20.62
CA PRO A 53 8.81 10.26 21.57
C PRO A 53 7.45 10.68 20.99
N LEU A 54 7.40 11.10 19.72
CA LEU A 54 6.15 11.45 19.05
C LEU A 54 5.18 10.25 19.00
N LEU A 55 5.67 9.08 18.63
CA LEU A 55 4.88 7.85 18.62
C LEU A 55 4.36 7.49 20.01
N VAL A 56 5.24 7.53 21.03
CA VAL A 56 4.88 7.21 22.42
C VAL A 56 3.84 8.18 22.97
N ILE A 57 4.05 9.50 22.79
CA ILE A 57 3.10 10.53 23.22
C ILE A 57 1.75 10.34 22.52
N SER A 58 1.76 10.06 21.22
CA SER A 58 0.54 9.80 20.46
C SER A 58 -0.22 8.58 21.00
N ILE A 59 0.49 7.49 21.32
CA ILE A 59 -0.10 6.28 21.93
C ILE A 59 -0.74 6.60 23.28
N VAL A 60 -0.01 7.26 24.17
CA VAL A 60 -0.52 7.61 25.51
C VAL A 60 -1.72 8.54 25.41
N PHE A 61 -1.63 9.57 24.59
CA PHE A 61 -2.73 10.52 24.36
C PHE A 61 -4.00 9.82 23.88
N ASN A 62 -3.91 9.02 22.81
CA ASN A 62 -5.09 8.36 22.24
C ASN A 62 -5.66 7.28 23.15
N HIS A 63 -4.82 6.55 23.91
CA HIS A 63 -5.30 5.63 24.93
C HIS A 63 -6.09 6.34 26.04
N GLN A 64 -5.58 7.46 26.56
CA GLN A 64 -6.27 8.23 27.61
C GLN A 64 -7.57 8.86 27.06
N MET A 65 -7.53 9.38 25.82
CA MET A 65 -8.70 9.93 25.16
C MET A 65 -9.77 8.86 24.92
N GLY A 66 -9.38 7.67 24.47
CA GLY A 66 -10.30 6.53 24.31
C GLY A 66 -10.96 6.14 25.64
N LYS A 67 -10.18 6.04 26.72
CA LYS A 67 -10.72 5.78 28.07
C LYS A 67 -11.65 6.89 28.55
N ALA A 68 -11.32 8.15 28.30
CA ALA A 68 -12.20 9.26 28.63
C ALA A 68 -13.55 9.16 27.90
N ILE A 69 -13.54 8.79 26.61
CA ILE A 69 -14.75 8.55 25.81
C ILE A 69 -15.55 7.35 26.36
N GLU A 70 -14.89 6.23 26.69
CA GLU A 70 -15.53 5.02 27.24
C GLU A 70 -16.27 5.28 28.57
N ASN A 71 -15.77 6.21 29.38
CA ASN A 71 -16.38 6.60 30.65
C ASN A 71 -17.63 7.49 30.48
N THR A 72 -17.95 7.91 29.27
CA THR A 72 -19.13 8.69 28.95
C THR A 72 -20.26 7.82 28.38
N LYS A 73 -21.44 8.40 28.18
CA LYS A 73 -22.53 7.73 27.46
C LYS A 73 -22.16 7.59 25.99
N PRO A 74 -22.21 6.39 25.40
CA PRO A 74 -21.97 6.19 23.97
C PRO A 74 -22.84 7.13 23.12
N GLU A 75 -22.24 7.72 22.10
CA GLU A 75 -22.85 8.71 21.19
C GLU A 75 -23.43 9.96 21.91
N GLY A 76 -23.11 10.17 23.19
CA GLY A 76 -23.50 11.34 23.97
C GLY A 76 -22.77 12.62 23.58
N LYS A 77 -23.25 13.78 24.07
CA LYS A 77 -22.62 15.09 23.78
C LYS A 77 -21.17 15.16 24.26
N GLU A 78 -20.88 14.69 25.46
CA GLU A 78 -19.52 14.67 26.03
C GLU A 78 -18.60 13.76 25.23
N ALA A 79 -19.04 12.53 24.95
CA ALA A 79 -18.32 11.61 24.08
C ALA A 79 -17.99 12.23 22.72
N LYS A 80 -18.94 12.96 22.13
CA LYS A 80 -18.76 13.64 20.84
C LYS A 80 -17.73 14.75 20.91
N ILE A 81 -17.70 15.55 21.97
CA ILE A 81 -16.71 16.61 22.16
C ILE A 81 -15.31 15.99 22.27
N LEU A 82 -15.14 14.98 23.15
CA LEU A 82 -13.87 14.26 23.31
C LEU A 82 -13.40 13.63 22.01
N LEU A 83 -14.31 13.00 21.25
CA LEU A 83 -13.98 12.45 19.94
C LEU A 83 -13.44 13.52 18.98
N TRP A 84 -14.13 14.66 18.87
CA TRP A 84 -13.68 15.74 17.98
C TRP A 84 -12.35 16.33 18.41
N VAL A 85 -12.12 16.49 19.71
CA VAL A 85 -10.81 16.93 20.23
C VAL A 85 -9.74 15.91 19.87
N GLY A 86 -9.99 14.61 20.10
CA GLY A 86 -9.04 13.56 19.77
C GLY A 86 -8.70 13.50 18.26
N ILE A 87 -9.74 13.53 17.41
CA ILE A 87 -9.55 13.55 15.94
C ILE A 87 -8.81 14.80 15.50
N SER A 88 -9.18 16.00 16.01
CA SER A 88 -8.55 17.26 15.62
C SER A 88 -7.07 17.30 15.94
N ILE A 89 -6.66 16.81 17.12
CA ILE A 89 -5.23 16.74 17.49
C ILE A 89 -4.47 15.76 16.57
N ASN A 90 -5.04 14.58 16.30
CA ASN A 90 -4.43 13.62 15.39
C ASN A 90 -4.30 14.19 13.97
N LEU A 91 -5.32 14.87 13.46
CA LEU A 91 -5.29 15.51 12.15
C LEU A 91 -4.33 16.72 12.12
N ALA A 92 -4.21 17.50 13.20
CA ALA A 92 -3.27 18.61 13.29
C ALA A 92 -1.81 18.13 13.21
N ILE A 93 -1.49 17.00 13.86
CA ILE A 93 -0.15 16.39 13.79
C ILE A 93 0.16 15.98 12.34
N ILE A 94 -0.76 15.28 11.65
CA ILE A 94 -0.58 14.93 10.23
C ILE A 94 -0.51 16.19 9.37
N ALA A 95 -1.35 17.20 9.61
CA ALA A 95 -1.36 18.45 8.87
C ALA A 95 0.00 19.13 8.93
N TYR A 96 0.62 19.17 10.11
CA TYR A 96 1.94 19.74 10.26
C TYR A 96 3.01 18.94 9.53
N TYR A 97 3.14 17.64 9.82
CA TYR A 97 4.25 16.85 9.28
C TYR A 97 4.12 16.50 7.80
N LYS A 98 2.90 16.33 7.30
CA LYS A 98 2.67 15.87 5.92
C LYS A 98 2.20 16.98 4.99
N TYR A 99 1.34 17.88 5.44
CA TYR A 99 0.65 18.80 4.54
C TYR A 99 1.10 20.26 4.64
N ALA A 100 1.86 20.67 5.66
CA ALA A 100 2.28 22.06 5.83
C ALA A 100 3.00 22.59 4.57
N ASN A 101 4.00 21.85 4.08
CA ASN A 101 4.74 22.26 2.89
C ASN A 101 3.88 22.30 1.64
N PHE A 102 2.97 21.33 1.46
CA PHE A 102 2.03 21.31 0.34
C PHE A 102 1.13 22.55 0.32
N PHE A 103 0.60 22.94 1.47
CA PHE A 103 -0.21 24.15 1.57
C PHE A 103 0.61 25.42 1.30
N LEU A 104 1.82 25.53 1.87
CA LEU A 104 2.69 26.68 1.63
C LEU A 104 3.10 26.80 0.15
N TYR A 105 3.47 25.68 -0.50
CA TYR A 105 3.74 25.66 -1.94
C TYR A 105 2.52 26.07 -2.76
N SER A 106 1.34 25.57 -2.40
CA SER A 106 0.10 25.91 -3.10
C SER A 106 -0.27 27.39 -2.95
N ILE A 107 -0.10 27.96 -1.74
CA ILE A 107 -0.34 29.40 -1.46
C ILE A 107 0.66 30.24 -2.25
N ASN A 108 1.95 29.93 -2.21
CA ASN A 108 2.97 30.65 -2.97
C ASN A 108 2.67 30.65 -4.47
N GLY A 109 2.23 29.49 -5.02
CA GLY A 109 1.89 29.40 -6.44
C GLY A 109 0.61 30.13 -6.85
N ILE A 110 -0.40 30.21 -5.98
CA ILE A 110 -1.69 30.86 -6.29
C ILE A 110 -1.61 32.39 -6.05
N LEU A 111 -0.98 32.79 -4.94
CA LEU A 111 -0.94 34.18 -4.51
C LEU A 111 0.36 34.92 -4.90
N ASN A 112 1.29 34.22 -5.59
CA ASN A 112 2.61 34.74 -5.94
C ASN A 112 3.36 35.32 -4.69
N THR A 113 3.27 34.61 -3.56
CA THR A 113 3.97 34.97 -2.31
C THR A 113 5.26 34.15 -2.18
N GLU A 114 6.19 34.65 -1.34
CA GLU A 114 7.47 33.98 -1.03
C GLU A 114 7.50 33.51 0.43
N LEU A 115 6.46 32.80 0.87
CA LEU A 115 6.45 32.24 2.22
C LEU A 115 7.58 31.22 2.37
N ILE A 116 8.29 31.31 3.49
CA ILE A 116 9.38 30.40 3.81
C ILE A 116 8.84 28.99 4.04
N ILE A 117 9.38 28.02 3.33
CA ILE A 117 9.00 26.60 3.44
C ILE A 117 10.00 25.91 4.35
N PRO A 118 9.57 25.45 5.53
CA PRO A 118 10.46 24.76 6.48
C PRO A 118 10.84 23.37 5.97
N THR A 119 12.02 22.88 6.37
CA THR A 119 12.41 21.50 6.13
C THR A 119 11.75 20.59 7.17
N ILE A 120 10.62 19.99 6.80
CA ILE A 120 9.89 19.04 7.64
C ILE A 120 10.15 17.63 7.13
N ILE A 121 10.76 16.79 7.99
CA ILE A 121 10.95 15.36 7.70
C ILE A 121 9.68 14.62 8.14
N LEU A 122 9.06 13.90 7.23
CA LEU A 122 7.86 13.10 7.51
C LEU A 122 8.19 11.91 8.42
N PRO A 123 7.59 11.79 9.62
CA PRO A 123 7.80 10.63 10.48
C PRO A 123 7.26 9.35 9.82
N LEU A 124 8.07 8.31 9.82
CA LEU A 124 7.73 7.04 9.18
C LEU A 124 6.45 6.44 9.78
N GLY A 125 5.52 6.01 8.91
CA GLY A 125 4.27 5.38 9.34
C GLY A 125 3.24 6.30 10.01
N ILE A 126 3.47 7.64 10.09
CA ILE A 126 2.57 8.57 10.79
C ILE A 126 1.13 8.48 10.28
N SER A 127 0.93 8.36 8.99
CA SER A 127 -0.40 8.22 8.40
C SER A 127 -1.10 6.92 8.83
N PHE A 128 -0.36 5.82 8.97
CA PHE A 128 -0.90 4.50 9.34
C PHE A 128 -1.29 4.47 10.82
N TYR A 129 -0.37 4.77 11.73
CA TYR A 129 -0.69 4.70 13.15
C TYR A 129 -1.71 5.76 13.58
N THR A 130 -1.76 6.92 12.93
CA THR A 130 -2.78 7.92 13.22
C THR A 130 -4.16 7.45 12.76
N PHE A 131 -4.30 6.84 11.58
CA PHE A 131 -5.58 6.30 11.14
C PHE A 131 -6.07 5.17 12.04
N THR A 132 -5.18 4.26 12.46
CA THR A 132 -5.50 3.21 13.43
C THR A 132 -6.00 3.80 14.75
N GLN A 133 -5.39 4.88 15.24
CA GLN A 133 -5.80 5.55 16.47
C GLN A 133 -7.12 6.31 16.31
N ILE A 134 -7.35 6.99 15.17
CA ILE A 134 -8.64 7.62 14.88
C ILE A 134 -9.76 6.57 14.83
N ALA A 135 -9.52 5.41 14.19
CA ALA A 135 -10.47 4.31 14.19
C ALA A 135 -10.83 3.87 15.61
N TYR A 136 -9.83 3.67 16.46
CA TYR A 136 -10.03 3.33 17.86
C TYR A 136 -10.90 4.36 18.62
N LEU A 137 -10.63 5.67 18.44
CA LEU A 137 -11.45 6.72 19.07
C LEU A 137 -12.90 6.73 18.58
N VAL A 138 -13.12 6.50 17.28
CA VAL A 138 -14.47 6.38 16.70
C VAL A 138 -15.19 5.15 17.24
N ASP A 139 -14.50 4.02 17.35
CA ASP A 139 -15.07 2.77 17.87
C ASP A 139 -15.37 2.91 19.37
N ALA A 140 -14.55 3.64 20.15
CA ALA A 140 -14.83 3.99 21.54
C ALA A 140 -16.07 4.88 21.65
N TYR A 141 -16.24 5.86 20.77
CA TYR A 141 -17.42 6.71 20.72
C TYR A 141 -18.72 5.92 20.40
N ARG A 142 -18.63 4.91 19.53
CA ARG A 142 -19.73 4.00 19.19
C ARG A 142 -20.03 3.02 20.33
N GLY A 143 -19.18 2.94 21.35
CA GLY A 143 -19.29 1.99 22.46
C GLY A 143 -18.79 0.57 22.12
N GLU A 144 -18.13 0.39 20.99
CA GLU A 144 -17.61 -0.91 20.53
C GLU A 144 -16.44 -1.41 21.40
N THR A 145 -15.73 -0.49 22.10
CA THR A 145 -14.64 -0.82 23.02
C THR A 145 -15.09 -1.00 24.48
N LYS A 146 -16.35 -0.69 24.79
CA LYS A 146 -16.91 -0.56 26.14
C LYS A 146 -16.75 -1.87 26.86
N ASN A 147 -16.32 -2.59 27.34
CA ASN A 147 -16.08 -3.83 28.09
C ASN A 147 -14.73 -4.49 27.75
N SER A 148 -13.98 -3.89 26.86
CA SER A 148 -12.71 -4.48 26.41
C SER A 148 -11.58 -4.23 27.40
N ASN A 149 -11.70 -3.16 28.22
CA ASN A 149 -10.74 -2.76 29.25
C ASN A 149 -9.27 -2.88 28.81
N TYR A 150 -8.93 -2.19 27.71
CA TYR A 150 -7.58 -2.22 27.15
C TYR A 150 -6.59 -1.49 28.05
N ASP A 151 -5.59 -2.21 28.57
CA ASP A 151 -4.50 -1.59 29.29
C ASP A 151 -3.52 -0.89 28.34
N LEU A 152 -2.72 0.03 28.88
CA LEU A 152 -1.77 0.82 28.08
C LEU A 152 -0.72 -0.07 27.39
N LEU A 153 -0.30 -1.17 27.99
CA LEU A 153 0.68 -2.07 27.39
C LEU A 153 0.13 -2.73 26.13
N THR A 154 -1.07 -3.31 26.24
CA THR A 154 -1.74 -3.99 25.12
C THR A 154 -2.08 -3.01 24.00
N TYR A 155 -2.54 -1.79 24.36
CA TYR A 155 -2.79 -0.73 23.40
C TYR A 155 -1.49 -0.25 22.73
N SER A 156 -0.40 -0.10 23.49
CA SER A 156 0.90 0.27 22.94
C SER A 156 1.39 -0.77 21.94
N LEU A 157 1.26 -2.06 22.27
CA LEU A 157 1.63 -3.12 21.34
C LEU A 157 0.73 -3.09 20.08
N PHE A 158 -0.58 -2.87 20.24
CA PHE A 158 -1.50 -2.75 19.11
C PHE A 158 -1.05 -1.68 18.11
N ILE A 159 -0.69 -0.50 18.58
CA ILE A 159 -0.28 0.60 17.69
C ILE A 159 1.14 0.39 17.16
N SER A 160 2.07 -0.09 18.01
CA SER A 160 3.49 -0.17 17.65
C SER A 160 3.92 -1.49 17.04
N TYR A 161 3.05 -2.50 16.95
CA TYR A 161 3.39 -3.85 16.49
C TYR A 161 4.16 -3.82 15.17
N PHE A 162 5.46 -4.13 15.23
CA PHE A 162 6.38 -3.85 14.13
C PHE A 162 6.00 -4.48 12.78
N PRO A 163 5.32 -5.65 12.69
CA PRO A 163 4.90 -6.18 11.40
C PRO A 163 3.92 -5.28 10.64
N GLN A 164 3.10 -4.49 11.36
CA GLN A 164 2.09 -3.63 10.73
C GLN A 164 2.44 -2.14 10.75
N LEU A 165 3.28 -1.69 11.70
CA LEU A 165 3.44 -0.29 12.10
C LEU A 165 3.70 0.68 10.94
N ILE A 166 4.53 0.30 9.97
CA ILE A 166 5.03 1.25 8.95
C ILE A 166 4.08 1.32 7.74
N ALA A 167 3.79 0.19 7.12
CA ALA A 167 2.94 0.08 5.92
C ALA A 167 2.20 -1.27 5.86
N GLY A 168 1.99 -1.89 7.01
CA GLY A 168 1.20 -3.11 7.12
C GLY A 168 -0.30 -2.87 6.93
N PRO A 169 -1.12 -3.90 7.05
CA PRO A 169 -2.57 -3.77 7.01
C PRO A 169 -3.07 -2.80 8.09
N ILE A 170 -3.98 -1.87 7.73
CA ILE A 170 -4.65 -1.00 8.70
C ILE A 170 -5.65 -1.86 9.48
N LEU A 171 -5.45 -1.96 10.79
CA LEU A 171 -6.21 -2.86 11.66
C LEU A 171 -7.17 -2.11 12.56
N ARG A 172 -8.30 -2.76 12.85
CA ARG A 172 -9.17 -2.38 13.95
C ARG A 172 -8.66 -2.98 15.26
N HIS A 173 -9.06 -2.36 16.37
CA HIS A 173 -8.64 -2.80 17.71
C HIS A 173 -9.04 -4.25 18.01
N ASP A 174 -10.26 -4.67 17.62
CA ASP A 174 -10.81 -6.02 17.81
C ASP A 174 -10.08 -7.10 16.99
N GLU A 175 -9.53 -6.75 15.82
CA GLU A 175 -8.80 -7.69 14.97
C GLU A 175 -7.45 -8.13 15.57
N LEU A 176 -6.82 -7.29 16.40
CA LEU A 176 -5.47 -7.55 16.89
C LEU A 176 -5.37 -7.68 18.42
N ILE A 177 -5.99 -6.78 19.19
CA ILE A 177 -5.86 -6.75 20.65
C ILE A 177 -6.35 -8.05 21.28
N ASP A 178 -7.46 -8.58 20.79
CA ASP A 178 -8.02 -9.83 21.31
C ASP A 178 -7.10 -11.03 21.06
N GLN A 179 -6.29 -10.99 20.01
CA GLN A 179 -5.29 -12.02 19.77
C GLN A 179 -4.15 -11.95 20.81
N PHE A 180 -3.66 -10.76 21.16
CA PHE A 180 -2.60 -10.61 22.17
C PHE A 180 -3.01 -11.08 23.57
N ARG A 181 -4.31 -11.12 23.88
CA ARG A 181 -4.84 -11.58 25.18
C ARG A 181 -4.99 -13.09 25.28
N GLN A 182 -5.00 -13.81 24.15
CA GLN A 182 -5.27 -15.24 24.15
C GLN A 182 -3.98 -16.03 24.38
N LYS A 183 -3.94 -16.84 25.46
CA LYS A 183 -2.80 -17.68 25.83
C LYS A 183 -2.29 -18.58 24.70
N ARG A 184 -3.18 -19.02 23.78
CA ARG A 184 -2.79 -19.89 22.64
C ARG A 184 -1.78 -19.24 21.71
N HIS A 185 -1.74 -17.91 21.60
CA HIS A 185 -0.82 -17.20 20.72
C HIS A 185 0.62 -17.16 21.29
N PHE A 186 0.79 -17.45 22.57
CA PHE A 186 2.09 -17.55 23.22
C PHE A 186 2.70 -18.98 23.16
N ILE A 187 2.00 -19.93 22.53
CA ILE A 187 2.50 -21.31 22.36
C ILE A 187 3.13 -21.42 20.99
N PHE A 188 4.42 -21.78 20.93
CA PHE A 188 5.12 -21.95 19.65
C PHE A 188 4.41 -22.96 18.74
N SER A 189 4.12 -22.55 17.52
CA SER A 189 3.45 -23.35 16.50
C SER A 189 4.36 -23.58 15.31
N GLN A 190 4.85 -24.80 15.13
CA GLN A 190 5.65 -25.18 13.96
C GLN A 190 4.90 -24.89 12.64
N LYS A 191 3.59 -25.14 12.61
CA LYS A 191 2.74 -24.88 11.44
C LYS A 191 2.73 -23.38 11.09
N ASN A 192 2.48 -22.52 12.07
CA ASN A 192 2.41 -21.07 11.84
C ASN A 192 3.80 -20.52 11.49
N MET A 193 4.87 -21.06 12.10
CA MET A 193 6.24 -20.70 11.75
C MET A 193 6.56 -21.04 10.29
N ALA A 194 6.23 -22.26 9.84
CA ALA A 194 6.46 -22.69 8.47
C ALA A 194 5.65 -21.85 7.45
N LEU A 195 4.37 -21.60 7.74
CA LEU A 195 3.52 -20.74 6.90
C LEU A 195 4.03 -19.29 6.86
N GLY A 196 4.45 -18.77 8.03
CA GLY A 196 4.99 -17.42 8.16
C GLY A 196 6.30 -17.25 7.39
N LEU A 197 7.24 -18.18 7.51
CA LEU A 197 8.49 -18.19 6.75
C LEU A 197 8.22 -18.29 5.24
N THR A 198 7.31 -19.16 4.82
CA THR A 198 6.92 -19.28 3.41
C THR A 198 6.36 -17.96 2.87
N MET A 199 5.42 -17.36 3.61
CA MET A 199 4.80 -16.11 3.20
C MET A 199 5.80 -14.94 3.18
N PHE A 200 6.68 -14.87 4.16
CA PHE A 200 7.76 -13.89 4.21
C PHE A 200 8.70 -14.04 3.01
N SER A 201 9.10 -15.27 2.68
CA SER A 201 9.99 -15.55 1.53
C SER A 201 9.34 -15.20 0.19
N LEU A 202 8.05 -15.49 0.01
CA LEU A 202 7.28 -15.08 -1.18
C LEU A 202 7.15 -13.56 -1.27
N GLY A 203 6.88 -12.88 -0.15
CA GLY A 203 6.83 -11.43 -0.08
C GLY A 203 8.17 -10.78 -0.40
N LEU A 204 9.25 -11.31 0.18
CA LEU A 204 10.62 -10.86 -0.08
C LEU A 204 10.99 -11.02 -1.55
N SER A 205 10.64 -12.15 -2.17
CA SER A 205 10.91 -12.38 -3.59
C SER A 205 10.15 -11.43 -4.50
N LYS A 206 8.90 -11.11 -4.21
CA LYS A 206 8.14 -10.08 -4.94
C LYS A 206 8.85 -8.73 -4.90
N LYS A 207 9.32 -8.32 -3.71
CA LYS A 207 10.03 -7.07 -3.51
C LYS A 207 11.37 -7.08 -4.24
N VAL A 208 12.24 -8.04 -3.94
CA VAL A 208 13.65 -8.00 -4.35
C VAL A 208 13.84 -8.48 -5.79
N LEU A 209 13.17 -9.57 -6.19
CA LEU A 209 13.38 -10.17 -7.51
C LEU A 209 12.51 -9.54 -8.61
N ILE A 210 11.39 -8.90 -8.26
CA ILE A 210 10.50 -8.31 -9.27
C ILE A 210 10.49 -6.78 -9.14
N ALA A 211 9.99 -6.22 -8.05
CA ALA A 211 9.79 -4.78 -7.92
C ALA A 211 11.10 -3.99 -8.06
N ASP A 212 12.16 -4.40 -7.36
CA ASP A 212 13.45 -3.70 -7.36
C ASP A 212 14.17 -3.79 -8.71
N ASN A 213 13.99 -4.90 -9.45
CA ASN A 213 14.58 -5.04 -10.79
C ASN A 213 13.84 -4.23 -11.87
N ILE A 214 12.54 -3.97 -11.70
CA ILE A 214 11.75 -3.14 -12.65
C ILE A 214 11.85 -1.65 -12.29
N SER A 215 12.12 -1.32 -11.03
CA SER A 215 12.20 0.07 -10.54
C SER A 215 13.06 1.00 -11.42
N PRO A 216 14.24 0.62 -11.92
CA PRO A 216 15.05 1.47 -12.78
C PRO A 216 14.42 1.83 -14.14
N TRP A 217 13.39 1.08 -14.58
CA TRP A 217 12.70 1.30 -15.85
C TRP A 217 11.69 2.44 -15.81
N VAL A 218 11.31 2.88 -14.61
CA VAL A 218 10.27 3.88 -14.40
C VAL A 218 10.78 5.30 -14.57
N ALA A 219 11.87 5.64 -13.88
CA ALA A 219 12.38 7.00 -13.83
C ALA A 219 12.73 7.60 -15.18
N PRO A 220 13.37 6.90 -16.15
CA PRO A 220 13.69 7.46 -17.45
C PRO A 220 12.45 7.98 -18.20
N VAL A 221 11.33 7.26 -18.14
CA VAL A 221 10.09 7.63 -18.81
C VAL A 221 9.39 8.79 -18.11
N PHE A 222 9.19 8.69 -16.78
CA PHE A 222 8.47 9.70 -16.01
C PHE A 222 9.22 11.01 -15.81
N ASN A 223 10.54 11.02 -16.03
CA ASN A 223 11.36 12.23 -15.97
C ASN A 223 11.41 12.97 -17.32
N ASN A 224 11.02 12.34 -18.42
CA ASN A 224 11.11 12.88 -19.78
C ASN A 224 9.79 12.63 -20.56
N PRO A 225 8.60 13.04 -20.04
CA PRO A 225 7.30 12.68 -20.61
C PRO A 225 7.10 13.20 -22.05
N GLY A 226 7.73 14.33 -22.41
CA GLY A 226 7.65 14.94 -23.75
C GLY A 226 8.48 14.26 -24.82
N ASP A 227 9.54 13.49 -24.42
CA ASP A 227 10.50 12.91 -25.37
C ASP A 227 10.21 11.43 -25.66
N VAL A 228 9.35 10.79 -24.86
CA VAL A 228 9.06 9.36 -24.99
C VAL A 228 8.11 9.06 -26.15
N SER A 229 8.37 7.97 -26.84
CA SER A 229 7.45 7.43 -27.85
C SER A 229 6.30 6.64 -27.22
N PHE A 230 5.27 6.33 -28.03
CA PHE A 230 4.10 5.55 -27.61
C PHE A 230 4.47 4.27 -26.85
N ILE A 231 5.40 3.47 -27.40
CA ILE A 231 5.78 2.20 -26.76
C ILE A 231 6.59 2.42 -25.47
N GLU A 232 7.44 3.44 -25.42
CA GLU A 232 8.23 3.78 -24.23
C GLU A 232 7.32 4.27 -23.09
N ALA A 233 6.30 5.08 -23.42
CA ALA A 233 5.30 5.52 -22.47
C ALA A 233 4.55 4.35 -21.81
N TRP A 234 4.11 3.37 -22.62
CA TRP A 234 3.47 2.16 -22.10
C TRP A 234 4.42 1.29 -21.28
N VAL A 235 5.67 1.16 -21.68
CA VAL A 235 6.68 0.42 -20.92
C VAL A 235 6.90 1.06 -19.55
N GLY A 236 7.05 2.38 -19.47
CA GLY A 236 7.18 3.09 -18.21
C GLY A 236 5.96 2.95 -17.31
N ALA A 237 4.75 3.11 -17.86
CA ALA A 237 3.50 2.99 -17.12
C ALA A 237 3.25 1.56 -16.59
N LEU A 238 3.51 0.53 -17.40
CA LEU A 238 3.42 -0.87 -16.97
C LEU A 238 4.50 -1.21 -15.95
N SER A 239 5.72 -0.73 -16.14
CA SER A 239 6.81 -0.92 -15.18
C SER A 239 6.43 -0.37 -13.81
N TYR A 240 5.89 0.85 -13.75
CA TYR A 240 5.41 1.42 -12.50
C TYR A 240 4.24 0.64 -11.91
N THR A 241 3.30 0.20 -12.75
CA THR A 241 2.14 -0.62 -12.34
C THR A 241 2.58 -1.89 -11.62
N PHE A 242 3.58 -2.60 -12.17
CA PHE A 242 4.09 -3.82 -11.55
C PHE A 242 5.03 -3.54 -10.38
N GLN A 243 5.88 -2.52 -10.46
CA GLN A 243 6.70 -2.07 -9.35
C GLN A 243 5.83 -1.81 -8.12
N LEU A 244 4.81 -0.95 -8.25
CA LEU A 244 3.92 -0.59 -7.15
C LEU A 244 3.20 -1.80 -6.55
N TYR A 245 2.70 -2.71 -7.41
CA TYR A 245 2.00 -3.90 -6.94
C TYR A 245 2.92 -4.89 -6.23
N PHE A 246 4.05 -5.23 -6.82
CA PHE A 246 4.94 -6.23 -6.25
C PHE A 246 5.69 -5.69 -5.03
N ASP A 247 6.02 -4.39 -5.01
CA ASP A 247 6.60 -3.74 -3.84
C ASP A 247 5.64 -3.77 -2.65
N PHE A 248 4.42 -3.26 -2.82
CA PHE A 248 3.47 -3.13 -1.72
C PHE A 248 2.83 -4.48 -1.33
N SER A 249 2.47 -5.33 -2.29
CA SER A 249 1.98 -6.67 -1.96
C SER A 249 3.07 -7.54 -1.34
N GLY A 250 4.33 -7.38 -1.76
CA GLY A 250 5.47 -8.05 -1.16
C GLY A 250 5.69 -7.65 0.30
N TYR A 251 5.64 -6.34 0.58
CA TYR A 251 5.72 -5.84 1.95
C TYR A 251 4.55 -6.36 2.82
N SER A 252 3.33 -6.32 2.29
CA SER A 252 2.14 -6.82 2.97
C SER A 252 2.22 -8.32 3.28
N ASP A 253 2.72 -9.13 2.33
CA ASP A 253 2.94 -10.55 2.54
C ASP A 253 4.02 -10.81 3.59
N MET A 254 5.13 -10.04 3.58
CA MET A 254 6.14 -10.12 4.65
C MET A 254 5.54 -9.78 6.00
N ALA A 255 4.73 -8.73 6.10
CA ALA A 255 4.06 -8.33 7.34
C ALA A 255 3.13 -9.43 7.88
N ILE A 256 2.29 -10.03 7.02
CA ILE A 256 1.39 -11.13 7.39
C ILE A 256 2.21 -12.37 7.79
N GLY A 257 3.30 -12.67 7.05
CA GLY A 257 4.23 -13.75 7.38
C GLY A 257 4.86 -13.58 8.76
N LEU A 258 5.32 -12.37 9.08
CA LEU A 258 5.84 -12.02 10.40
C LEU A 258 4.76 -12.19 11.49
N GLY A 259 3.55 -11.70 11.24
CA GLY A 259 2.41 -11.92 12.13
C GLY A 259 2.22 -13.41 12.45
N LEU A 260 2.19 -14.26 11.42
CA LEU A 260 2.05 -15.73 11.58
C LEU A 260 3.19 -16.34 12.40
N MET A 261 4.44 -15.87 12.25
CA MET A 261 5.57 -16.35 13.07
C MET A 261 5.34 -16.10 14.56
N PHE A 262 4.63 -15.04 14.94
CA PHE A 262 4.20 -14.75 16.31
C PHE A 262 2.80 -15.32 16.64
N ASN A 263 2.25 -16.21 15.81
CA ASN A 263 0.88 -16.75 15.91
C ASN A 263 -0.23 -15.69 15.81
N ILE A 264 0.06 -14.52 15.29
CA ILE A 264 -0.88 -13.42 15.06
C ILE A 264 -1.33 -13.43 13.60
N ARG A 265 -2.63 -13.39 13.39
CA ARG A 265 -3.23 -13.32 12.04
C ARG A 265 -3.52 -11.87 11.68
N LEU A 266 -2.83 -11.38 10.67
CA LEU A 266 -3.12 -10.09 10.06
C LEU A 266 -4.04 -10.27 8.85
N PRO A 267 -4.94 -9.33 8.55
CA PRO A 267 -5.82 -9.41 7.38
C PRO A 267 -5.03 -9.26 6.09
N ILE A 268 -5.58 -9.84 5.02
CA ILE A 268 -5.00 -9.68 3.68
C ILE A 268 -5.24 -8.27 3.15
N ASN A 269 -4.24 -7.72 2.47
CA ASN A 269 -4.31 -6.38 1.91
C ASN A 269 -4.43 -6.39 0.37
N PHE A 270 -4.03 -7.48 -0.27
CA PHE A 270 -4.11 -7.67 -1.72
C PHE A 270 -4.69 -9.05 -2.07
N ASN A 271 -5.63 -9.07 -3.02
CA ASN A 271 -6.24 -10.31 -3.53
C ASN A 271 -6.31 -10.30 -5.05
N SER A 272 -5.17 -10.43 -5.74
CA SER A 272 -5.06 -10.42 -7.20
C SER A 272 -5.82 -9.25 -7.85
N PRO A 273 -5.49 -7.98 -7.56
CA PRO A 273 -6.27 -6.82 -7.98
C PRO A 273 -6.34 -6.64 -9.50
N TYR A 274 -5.32 -7.07 -10.22
CA TYR A 274 -5.28 -6.98 -11.68
C TYR A 274 -6.09 -8.08 -12.42
N LYS A 275 -6.75 -8.99 -11.68
CA LYS A 275 -7.80 -9.87 -12.19
C LYS A 275 -9.18 -9.22 -12.20
N ALA A 276 -9.33 -8.01 -11.66
CA ALA A 276 -10.61 -7.33 -11.54
C ALA A 276 -11.22 -6.99 -12.91
N THR A 277 -12.52 -7.18 -13.03
CA THR A 277 -13.32 -6.84 -14.21
C THR A 277 -14.19 -5.59 -14.03
N SER A 278 -13.97 -4.86 -12.94
CA SER A 278 -14.60 -3.57 -12.68
C SER A 278 -13.81 -2.79 -11.63
N ILE A 279 -13.92 -1.46 -11.64
CA ILE A 279 -13.27 -0.61 -10.63
C ILE A 279 -13.77 -0.91 -9.20
N ILE A 280 -15.05 -1.29 -9.05
CA ILE A 280 -15.58 -1.73 -7.75
C ILE A 280 -14.88 -3.03 -7.29
N ASP A 281 -14.66 -3.99 -8.20
CA ASP A 281 -13.95 -5.23 -7.89
C ASP A 281 -12.46 -4.97 -7.62
N PHE A 282 -11.84 -4.04 -8.37
CA PHE A 282 -10.46 -3.62 -8.14
C PHE A 282 -10.27 -3.11 -6.69
N TRP A 283 -11.09 -2.20 -6.19
CA TRP A 283 -11.00 -1.66 -4.82
C TRP A 283 -11.34 -2.69 -3.74
N ARG A 284 -12.03 -3.78 -4.06
CA ARG A 284 -12.22 -4.92 -3.16
C ARG A 284 -11.00 -5.83 -3.05
N ARG A 285 -10.03 -5.66 -3.94
CA ARG A 285 -8.82 -6.50 -4.06
C ARG A 285 -7.53 -5.73 -3.84
N TRP A 286 -7.53 -4.41 -4.04
CA TRP A 286 -6.41 -3.51 -3.86
C TRP A 286 -6.53 -2.81 -2.51
N HIS A 287 -5.44 -2.85 -1.70
CA HIS A 287 -5.34 -2.15 -0.41
C HIS A 287 -6.62 -2.28 0.42
N ILE A 288 -7.03 -3.53 0.64
CA ILE A 288 -8.34 -3.90 1.17
C ILE A 288 -8.61 -3.23 2.52
N THR A 289 -7.59 -3.18 3.39
CA THR A 289 -7.73 -2.61 4.72
C THR A 289 -7.96 -1.09 4.68
N LEU A 290 -7.29 -0.36 3.78
CA LEU A 290 -7.57 1.06 3.56
C LEU A 290 -8.97 1.26 2.95
N SER A 291 -9.36 0.45 1.99
CA SER A 291 -10.70 0.52 1.38
C SER A 291 -11.81 0.31 2.41
N ASN A 292 -11.62 -0.63 3.34
CA ASN A 292 -12.54 -0.87 4.45
C ASN A 292 -12.54 0.32 5.42
N PHE A 293 -11.37 0.85 5.79
CA PHE A 293 -11.25 2.03 6.64
C PHE A 293 -12.00 3.24 6.03
N LEU A 294 -11.75 3.56 4.77
CA LEU A 294 -12.42 4.67 4.08
C LEU A 294 -13.95 4.46 4.00
N ARG A 295 -14.40 3.22 3.80
CA ARG A 295 -15.82 2.88 3.82
C ARG A 295 -16.43 3.11 5.21
N ASP A 296 -15.83 2.58 6.28
CA ASP A 296 -16.44 2.45 7.60
C ASP A 296 -16.32 3.74 8.42
N TYR A 297 -15.23 4.50 8.23
CA TYR A 297 -14.95 5.71 9.00
C TYR A 297 -15.17 7.01 8.22
N LEU A 298 -15.39 6.95 6.89
CA LEU A 298 -15.62 8.15 6.09
C LEU A 298 -16.90 8.05 5.23
N TYR A 299 -17.00 7.05 4.35
CA TYR A 299 -18.13 6.94 3.42
C TYR A 299 -19.48 6.72 4.13
N ILE A 300 -19.54 5.77 5.07
CA ILE A 300 -20.76 5.47 5.84
C ILE A 300 -21.17 6.67 6.72
N PRO A 301 -20.29 7.30 7.51
CA PRO A 301 -20.64 8.50 8.27
C PRO A 301 -21.14 9.67 7.43
N LEU A 302 -20.64 9.86 6.21
CA LEU A 302 -21.15 10.87 5.25
C LEU A 302 -22.59 10.58 4.76
N GLY A 303 -23.14 9.42 5.12
CA GLY A 303 -24.49 8.97 4.72
C GLY A 303 -24.47 7.80 3.73
N GLY A 304 -23.32 7.37 3.25
CA GLY A 304 -23.15 6.21 2.37
C GLY A 304 -24.05 6.28 1.13
N SER A 305 -24.73 5.17 0.83
CA SER A 305 -25.68 5.05 -0.30
C SER A 305 -27.16 5.26 0.09
N ARG A 306 -27.44 5.54 1.38
CA ARG A 306 -28.82 5.53 1.92
C ARG A 306 -29.60 6.81 1.64
N ARG A 307 -28.93 7.92 1.27
CA ARG A 307 -29.53 9.26 1.10
C ARG A 307 -29.69 9.66 -0.37
N GLY A 308 -30.04 8.71 -1.24
CA GLY A 308 -30.27 8.94 -2.67
C GLY A 308 -29.00 8.89 -3.53
N GLN A 309 -29.19 8.95 -4.84
CA GLN A 309 -28.12 8.70 -5.82
C GLN A 309 -27.08 9.84 -5.88
N VAL A 310 -27.54 11.09 -5.90
CA VAL A 310 -26.65 12.26 -5.95
C VAL A 310 -25.71 12.23 -4.73
N ARG A 311 -26.28 12.04 -3.54
CA ARG A 311 -25.50 11.96 -2.31
C ARG A 311 -24.51 10.81 -2.31
N ARG A 312 -24.89 9.65 -2.88
CA ARG A 312 -24.00 8.51 -3.04
C ARG A 312 -22.76 8.86 -3.87
N TYR A 313 -22.96 9.49 -5.04
CA TYR A 313 -21.84 9.85 -5.93
C TYR A 313 -20.96 10.94 -5.33
N THR A 314 -21.56 11.93 -4.67
CA THR A 314 -20.81 12.97 -3.93
C THR A 314 -19.98 12.33 -2.80
N ASN A 315 -20.56 11.42 -2.01
CA ASN A 315 -19.84 10.73 -0.94
C ASN A 315 -18.69 9.87 -1.46
N LEU A 316 -18.88 9.16 -2.60
CA LEU A 316 -17.81 8.42 -3.26
C LEU A 316 -16.67 9.36 -3.70
N LEU A 317 -17.02 10.48 -4.36
CA LEU A 317 -16.02 11.43 -4.80
C LEU A 317 -15.24 12.06 -3.64
N ILE A 318 -15.92 12.51 -2.59
CA ILE A 318 -15.28 13.06 -1.38
C ILE A 318 -14.36 12.01 -0.74
N THR A 319 -14.85 10.77 -0.58
CA THR A 319 -14.07 9.69 0.03
C THR A 319 -12.79 9.40 -0.76
N MET A 320 -12.88 9.37 -2.08
CA MET A 320 -11.73 9.09 -2.93
C MET A 320 -10.77 10.28 -3.04
N LEU A 321 -11.27 11.53 -3.06
CA LEU A 321 -10.42 12.73 -2.99
C LEU A 321 -9.60 12.77 -1.70
N LEU A 322 -10.23 12.50 -0.55
CA LEU A 322 -9.54 12.43 0.74
C LEU A 322 -8.59 11.22 0.82
N GLY A 323 -8.97 10.09 0.21
CA GLY A 323 -8.08 8.94 0.05
C GLY A 323 -6.85 9.25 -0.79
N GLY A 324 -7.01 10.02 -1.88
CA GLY A 324 -5.90 10.51 -2.70
C GLY A 324 -4.98 11.43 -1.90
N LEU A 325 -5.53 12.43 -1.21
CA LEU A 325 -4.77 13.33 -0.34
C LEU A 325 -4.01 12.56 0.77
N TRP A 326 -4.61 11.50 1.31
CA TRP A 326 -3.95 10.66 2.30
C TRP A 326 -2.69 9.97 1.74
N HIS A 327 -2.70 9.56 0.48
CA HIS A 327 -1.53 8.93 -0.15
C HIS A 327 -0.36 9.91 -0.26
N GLY A 328 -0.58 11.15 -0.68
CA GLY A 328 0.52 12.10 -0.84
C GLY A 328 0.07 13.56 -0.79
N ALA A 329 0.96 14.41 -0.30
CA ALA A 329 0.78 15.85 -0.24
C ALA A 329 1.08 16.48 -1.63
N GLY A 330 0.17 16.30 -2.58
CA GLY A 330 0.31 16.79 -3.95
C GLY A 330 -0.99 16.75 -4.74
N TRP A 331 -1.14 17.67 -5.71
CA TRP A 331 -2.34 17.77 -6.53
C TRP A 331 -2.55 16.53 -7.42
N THR A 332 -1.49 15.87 -7.85
CA THR A 332 -1.58 14.63 -8.64
C THR A 332 -2.28 13.50 -7.87
N TYR A 333 -2.03 13.39 -6.56
CA TYR A 333 -2.73 12.43 -5.69
C TYR A 333 -4.20 12.78 -5.47
N VAL A 334 -4.51 14.07 -5.27
CA VAL A 334 -5.91 14.55 -5.13
C VAL A 334 -6.70 14.25 -6.39
N ILE A 335 -6.13 14.57 -7.57
CA ILE A 335 -6.75 14.33 -8.87
C ILE A 335 -6.87 12.83 -9.15
N TRP A 336 -5.88 12.02 -8.80
CA TRP A 336 -5.96 10.56 -8.84
C TRP A 336 -7.15 10.03 -8.02
N GLY A 337 -7.32 10.55 -6.80
CA GLY A 337 -8.49 10.24 -5.97
C GLY A 337 -9.80 10.62 -6.65
N GLY A 338 -9.88 11.84 -7.20
CA GLY A 338 -11.04 12.32 -7.96
C GLY A 338 -11.35 11.44 -9.18
N LEU A 339 -10.32 11.01 -9.92
CA LEU A 339 -10.45 10.09 -11.05
C LEU A 339 -11.05 8.76 -10.63
N HIS A 340 -10.53 8.15 -9.55
CA HIS A 340 -11.09 6.89 -9.03
C HIS A 340 -12.51 7.06 -8.47
N GLY A 341 -12.83 8.19 -7.83
CA GLY A 341 -14.21 8.52 -7.42
C GLY A 341 -15.15 8.62 -8.62
N THR A 342 -14.69 9.19 -9.72
CA THR A 342 -15.42 9.27 -10.99
C THR A 342 -15.60 7.89 -11.62
N TYR A 343 -14.55 7.08 -11.68
CA TYR A 343 -14.62 5.69 -12.16
C TYR A 343 -15.64 4.85 -11.38
N LEU A 344 -15.63 4.94 -10.05
CA LEU A 344 -16.61 4.28 -9.20
C LEU A 344 -18.04 4.75 -9.50
N SER A 345 -18.23 6.05 -9.69
CA SER A 345 -19.55 6.64 -10.01
C SER A 345 -20.05 6.15 -11.37
N ILE A 346 -19.20 6.17 -12.40
CA ILE A 346 -19.52 5.62 -13.73
C ILE A 346 -19.85 4.13 -13.64
N ASN A 347 -19.04 3.35 -12.93
CA ASN A 347 -19.26 1.91 -12.77
C ASN A 347 -20.59 1.61 -12.06
N HIS A 348 -20.95 2.39 -11.04
CA HIS A 348 -22.25 2.29 -10.40
C HIS A 348 -23.41 2.69 -11.31
N GLY A 349 -23.23 3.70 -12.15
CA GLY A 349 -24.20 4.11 -13.18
C GLY A 349 -24.39 3.02 -14.24
N TRP A 350 -23.29 2.48 -14.79
CA TRP A 350 -23.28 1.41 -15.76
C TRP A 350 -24.06 0.16 -15.30
N ARG A 351 -23.81 -0.24 -14.03
CA ARG A 351 -24.52 -1.39 -13.46
C ARG A 351 -26.04 -1.24 -13.39
N LYS A 352 -26.58 -0.02 -13.42
CA LYS A 352 -28.01 0.24 -13.47
C LYS A 352 -28.60 0.07 -14.87
N LEU A 353 -27.79 0.28 -15.90
CA LEU A 353 -28.22 0.09 -17.29
C LEU A 353 -28.40 -1.39 -17.62
N SER A 354 -27.89 -2.30 -16.77
CA SER A 354 -27.95 -3.75 -16.95
C SER A 354 -27.36 -4.23 -18.30
N VAL A 355 -26.48 -3.42 -18.92
CA VAL A 355 -25.81 -3.79 -20.17
C VAL A 355 -24.58 -4.65 -19.84
N PRO A 356 -24.57 -5.95 -20.21
CA PRO A 356 -23.43 -6.81 -19.94
C PRO A 356 -22.25 -6.43 -20.84
N LEU A 357 -21.05 -6.32 -20.24
CA LEU A 357 -19.80 -6.26 -20.99
C LEU A 357 -19.17 -7.65 -21.06
N PRO A 358 -18.66 -8.08 -22.23
CA PRO A 358 -17.85 -9.28 -22.32
C PRO A 358 -16.70 -9.24 -21.31
N LYS A 359 -16.44 -10.35 -20.64
CA LYS A 359 -15.48 -10.42 -19.52
C LYS A 359 -14.09 -9.88 -19.88
N LEU A 360 -13.59 -10.20 -21.07
CA LEU A 360 -12.30 -9.70 -21.56
C LEU A 360 -12.31 -8.19 -21.72
N LEU A 361 -13.35 -7.61 -22.33
CA LEU A 361 -13.47 -6.16 -22.51
C LEU A 361 -13.60 -5.45 -21.17
N ALA A 362 -14.40 -5.97 -20.26
CA ALA A 362 -14.55 -5.43 -18.91
C ALA A 362 -13.21 -5.43 -18.14
N TRP A 363 -12.41 -6.50 -18.27
CA TRP A 363 -11.07 -6.58 -17.74
C TRP A 363 -10.13 -5.55 -18.37
N MET A 364 -10.08 -5.47 -19.71
CA MET A 364 -9.23 -4.51 -20.43
C MET A 364 -9.53 -3.07 -20.03
N VAL A 365 -10.81 -2.65 -20.03
CA VAL A 365 -11.22 -1.31 -19.63
C VAL A 365 -10.80 -1.02 -18.19
N THR A 366 -11.01 -1.97 -17.29
CA THR A 366 -10.62 -1.81 -15.88
C THR A 366 -9.10 -1.69 -15.73
N PHE A 367 -8.33 -2.58 -16.36
CA PHE A 367 -6.88 -2.61 -16.26
C PHE A 367 -6.24 -1.34 -16.84
N ILE A 368 -6.68 -0.90 -18.04
CA ILE A 368 -6.21 0.34 -18.65
C ILE A 368 -6.57 1.56 -17.78
N SER A 369 -7.81 1.63 -17.26
CA SER A 369 -8.21 2.73 -16.37
C SER A 369 -7.33 2.82 -15.11
N VAL A 370 -6.95 1.68 -14.55
CA VAL A 370 -6.05 1.61 -13.38
C VAL A 370 -4.65 2.06 -13.76
N ILE A 371 -4.10 1.65 -14.92
CA ILE A 371 -2.78 2.11 -15.40
C ILE A 371 -2.77 3.62 -15.59
N MET A 372 -3.81 4.20 -16.23
CA MET A 372 -3.92 5.66 -16.39
C MET A 372 -3.97 6.37 -15.02
N GLY A 373 -4.65 5.77 -14.04
CA GLY A 373 -4.60 6.25 -12.66
C GLY A 373 -3.18 6.22 -12.08
N TRP A 374 -2.41 5.15 -12.30
CA TRP A 374 -1.04 5.06 -11.81
C TRP A 374 -0.08 6.06 -12.46
N VAL A 375 -0.33 6.48 -13.69
CA VAL A 375 0.44 7.58 -14.32
C VAL A 375 0.26 8.87 -13.55
N LEU A 376 -0.98 9.26 -13.19
CA LEU A 376 -1.24 10.43 -12.34
C LEU A 376 -0.58 10.29 -10.97
N PHE A 377 -0.63 9.10 -10.38
CA PHE A 377 -0.07 8.83 -9.06
C PHE A 377 1.47 8.98 -9.01
N ARG A 378 2.17 8.65 -10.12
CA ARG A 378 3.64 8.68 -10.20
C ARG A 378 4.19 10.01 -10.70
N ALA A 379 3.46 10.72 -11.55
CA ALA A 379 3.93 11.94 -12.17
C ALA A 379 4.23 13.05 -11.12
N ARG A 380 5.21 13.88 -11.41
CA ARG A 380 5.60 15.00 -10.54
C ARG A 380 4.60 16.14 -10.58
N SER A 381 3.95 16.32 -11.74
CA SER A 381 2.97 17.39 -11.98
C SER A 381 1.84 16.89 -12.87
N LEU A 382 0.71 17.63 -12.84
CA LEU A 382 -0.42 17.32 -13.70
C LEU A 382 -0.11 17.48 -15.19
N PRO A 383 0.60 18.54 -15.64
CA PRO A 383 1.02 18.65 -17.04
C PRO A 383 1.83 17.44 -17.52
N GLU A 384 2.85 17.01 -16.76
CA GLU A 384 3.65 15.83 -17.09
C GLU A 384 2.82 14.55 -17.19
N ALA A 385 1.86 14.38 -16.28
CA ALA A 385 0.95 13.24 -16.32
C ALA A 385 0.07 13.24 -17.57
N LEU A 386 -0.48 14.41 -17.94
CA LEU A 386 -1.33 14.56 -19.12
C LEU A 386 -0.53 14.34 -20.42
N GLU A 387 0.69 14.86 -20.50
CA GLU A 387 1.59 14.66 -21.63
C GLU A 387 1.91 13.18 -21.85
N LEU A 388 2.25 12.46 -20.78
CA LEU A 388 2.49 11.02 -20.85
C LEU A 388 1.23 10.25 -21.27
N ILE A 389 0.05 10.61 -20.75
CA ILE A 389 -1.22 10.00 -21.12
C ILE A 389 -1.55 10.29 -22.59
N GLN A 390 -1.32 11.50 -23.10
CA GLN A 390 -1.52 11.85 -24.51
C GLN A 390 -0.65 10.99 -25.42
N THR A 391 0.61 10.77 -25.04
CA THR A 391 1.51 9.87 -25.76
C THR A 391 1.01 8.41 -25.70
N MET A 392 0.54 7.93 -24.53
CA MET A 392 -0.02 6.59 -24.37
C MET A 392 -1.29 6.32 -25.18
N VAL A 393 -2.10 7.34 -25.45
CA VAL A 393 -3.30 7.20 -26.30
C VAL A 393 -3.01 7.47 -27.78
N GLY A 394 -1.75 7.75 -28.14
CA GLY A 394 -1.30 7.88 -29.53
C GLY A 394 -1.54 9.26 -30.16
N ILE A 395 -1.90 10.30 -29.39
CA ILE A 395 -2.09 11.67 -29.91
C ILE A 395 -0.80 12.20 -30.54
N ASN A 396 0.37 11.85 -29.97
CA ASN A 396 1.70 12.23 -30.44
C ASN A 396 2.25 11.27 -31.51
N GLY A 397 1.38 10.42 -32.11
CA GLY A 397 1.75 9.36 -33.05
C GLY A 397 2.01 8.01 -32.38
N VAL A 398 1.67 6.94 -33.06
CA VAL A 398 1.90 5.57 -32.60
C VAL A 398 3.22 5.05 -33.17
N ILE A 399 4.27 5.14 -32.34
CA ILE A 399 5.61 4.68 -32.72
C ILE A 399 5.84 3.29 -32.11
N LEU A 400 6.10 2.31 -32.95
CA LEU A 400 6.40 0.92 -32.59
C LEU A 400 7.87 0.57 -32.90
N PRO A 401 8.47 -0.39 -32.17
CA PRO A 401 9.81 -0.86 -32.47
C PRO A 401 9.81 -1.68 -33.76
N GLY A 402 10.73 -1.36 -34.64
CA GLY A 402 10.90 -2.08 -35.91
C GLY A 402 11.76 -1.30 -36.91
N GLU A 403 12.35 -2.00 -37.86
CA GLU A 403 13.08 -1.36 -38.93
C GLU A 403 12.08 -0.83 -39.97
N PRO A 404 12.22 0.45 -40.40
CA PRO A 404 11.32 1.06 -41.39
C PRO A 404 11.20 0.30 -42.71
N GLN A 405 12.21 -0.44 -43.08
CA GLN A 405 12.27 -1.29 -44.30
C GLN A 405 12.11 -2.79 -43.96
N GLY A 406 11.76 -3.15 -42.72
CA GLY A 406 11.63 -4.53 -42.28
C GLY A 406 10.27 -5.13 -42.59
N LYS A 407 10.03 -6.36 -42.08
CA LYS A 407 8.78 -7.11 -42.25
C LYS A 407 7.53 -6.38 -41.71
N LEU A 408 7.72 -5.46 -40.78
CA LEU A 408 6.65 -4.67 -40.16
C LEU A 408 6.31 -3.37 -40.94
N SER A 409 7.02 -3.07 -42.03
CA SER A 409 6.82 -1.86 -42.84
C SER A 409 5.37 -1.71 -43.35
N ILE A 410 4.64 -2.80 -43.50
CA ILE A 410 3.22 -2.78 -43.86
C ILE A 410 2.37 -1.97 -42.87
N LEU A 411 2.77 -1.91 -41.61
CA LEU A 411 2.07 -1.17 -40.56
C LEU A 411 2.08 0.34 -40.80
N THR A 412 3.06 0.86 -41.57
CA THR A 412 3.15 2.29 -41.88
C THR A 412 2.00 2.74 -42.79
N GLN A 413 1.41 1.84 -43.58
CA GLN A 413 0.23 2.10 -44.41
C GLN A 413 -1.02 2.42 -43.56
N PHE A 414 -1.03 2.00 -42.31
CA PHE A 414 -2.11 2.27 -41.33
C PHE A 414 -1.82 3.47 -40.42
N GLY A 415 -0.84 4.31 -40.80
CA GLY A 415 -0.46 5.50 -40.02
C GLY A 415 0.42 5.21 -38.81
N LEU A 416 0.89 3.97 -38.64
CA LEU A 416 1.84 3.62 -37.57
C LEU A 416 3.26 3.99 -38.01
N GLN A 417 4.06 4.51 -37.07
CA GLN A 417 5.46 4.81 -37.32
C GLN A 417 6.35 3.71 -36.77
N LEU A 418 7.41 3.35 -37.50
CA LEU A 418 8.41 2.40 -37.04
C LEU A 418 9.69 3.14 -36.70
N LYS A 419 10.27 2.80 -35.54
CA LYS A 419 11.54 3.34 -35.07
C LYS A 419 12.48 2.19 -34.72
N SER A 420 13.71 2.25 -35.22
CA SER A 420 14.73 1.24 -34.90
C SER A 420 14.90 1.12 -33.39
N TRP A 421 15.13 -0.10 -32.90
CA TRP A 421 15.34 -0.41 -31.49
C TRP A 421 16.38 0.49 -30.81
N ASN A 422 17.48 0.81 -31.54
CA ASN A 422 18.54 1.66 -31.01
C ASN A 422 18.06 3.10 -30.71
N ASN A 423 17.10 3.58 -31.49
CA ASN A 423 16.55 4.94 -31.38
C ASN A 423 15.44 5.06 -30.32
N LEU A 424 14.98 3.97 -29.70
CA LEU A 424 14.06 3.97 -28.57
C LEU A 424 14.87 4.07 -27.27
N VAL A 425 15.26 5.30 -26.93
CA VAL A 425 16.28 5.59 -25.90
C VAL A 425 15.81 5.22 -24.50
N TYR A 426 14.50 5.37 -24.24
CA TYR A 426 13.89 5.13 -22.93
C TYR A 426 13.42 3.69 -22.73
N LEU A 427 13.56 2.80 -23.74
CA LEU A 427 13.33 1.38 -23.52
C LEU A 427 14.46 0.78 -22.69
N PRO A 428 14.12 0.06 -21.60
CA PRO A 428 15.13 -0.59 -20.79
C PRO A 428 15.81 -1.72 -21.55
N GLU A 429 17.11 -1.81 -21.39
CA GLU A 429 17.94 -2.86 -21.96
C GLU A 429 18.22 -3.94 -20.91
N VAL A 430 17.88 -5.17 -21.23
CA VAL A 430 18.09 -6.34 -20.38
C VAL A 430 18.99 -7.31 -21.12
N ASN A 431 20.16 -7.60 -20.57
CA ASN A 431 21.15 -8.49 -21.18
C ASN A 431 21.47 -8.15 -22.67
N GLY A 432 21.59 -6.86 -23.00
CA GLY A 432 21.88 -6.40 -24.36
C GLY A 432 20.65 -6.37 -25.29
N SER A 433 19.43 -6.58 -24.77
CA SER A 433 18.22 -6.62 -25.60
C SER A 433 17.09 -5.77 -25.02
N LYS A 434 16.61 -4.78 -25.76
CA LYS A 434 15.42 -3.98 -25.44
C LYS A 434 14.14 -4.79 -25.65
N ALA A 435 14.12 -5.74 -26.59
CA ALA A 435 12.97 -6.62 -26.81
C ALA A 435 12.66 -7.50 -25.58
N LEU A 436 13.69 -7.89 -24.82
CA LEU A 436 13.52 -8.71 -23.62
C LEU A 436 12.71 -7.98 -22.53
N SER A 437 12.83 -6.65 -22.43
CA SER A 437 12.02 -5.87 -21.49
C SER A 437 10.52 -5.96 -21.81
N LEU A 438 10.13 -5.94 -23.08
CA LEU A 438 8.74 -6.14 -23.51
C LEU A 438 8.24 -7.55 -23.17
N VAL A 439 9.08 -8.58 -23.42
CA VAL A 439 8.74 -9.96 -23.07
C VAL A 439 8.51 -10.12 -21.57
N ILE A 440 9.36 -9.50 -20.74
CA ILE A 440 9.21 -9.52 -19.27
C ILE A 440 7.90 -8.85 -18.87
N LEU A 441 7.55 -7.69 -19.41
CA LEU A 441 6.30 -7.00 -19.07
C LEU A 441 5.06 -7.79 -19.51
N ILE A 442 5.10 -8.45 -20.66
CA ILE A 442 4.05 -9.37 -21.12
C ILE A 442 3.93 -10.55 -20.14
N ALA A 443 5.04 -11.17 -19.77
CA ALA A 443 5.07 -12.30 -18.83
C ALA A 443 4.51 -11.88 -17.46
N LEU A 444 4.84 -10.67 -16.97
CA LEU A 444 4.28 -10.13 -15.73
C LEU A 444 2.78 -9.84 -15.85
N THR A 445 2.33 -9.28 -16.97
CA THR A 445 0.89 -9.09 -17.24
C THR A 445 0.13 -10.40 -17.18
N LEU A 446 0.66 -11.45 -17.84
CA LEU A 446 0.07 -12.79 -17.79
C LEU A 446 0.11 -13.37 -16.38
N SER A 447 1.22 -13.19 -15.65
CA SER A 447 1.36 -13.71 -14.28
C SER A 447 0.33 -13.11 -13.32
N VAL A 448 0.16 -11.77 -13.29
CA VAL A 448 -0.79 -11.11 -12.39
C VAL A 448 -2.25 -11.38 -12.76
N THR A 449 -2.50 -11.77 -14.01
CA THR A 449 -3.85 -12.08 -14.52
C THR A 449 -4.24 -13.54 -14.30
N PHE A 450 -3.32 -14.49 -14.46
CA PHE A 450 -3.65 -15.93 -14.48
C PHE A 450 -3.10 -16.72 -13.30
N LEU A 451 -1.92 -16.35 -12.74
CA LEU A 451 -1.31 -17.14 -11.67
C LEU A 451 -2.01 -16.91 -10.32
N PRO A 452 -1.94 -17.88 -9.39
CA PRO A 452 -2.46 -17.74 -8.05
C PRO A 452 -1.64 -16.69 -7.25
N ASN A 453 -2.30 -15.99 -6.33
CA ASN A 453 -1.63 -15.10 -5.40
C ASN A 453 -1.03 -15.89 -4.21
N THR A 454 -0.29 -15.17 -3.35
CA THR A 454 0.40 -15.77 -2.19
C THR A 454 -0.57 -16.50 -1.25
N GLN A 455 -1.75 -15.93 -1.00
CA GLN A 455 -2.77 -16.52 -0.13
C GLN A 455 -3.33 -17.81 -0.72
N GLU A 456 -3.61 -17.82 -2.03
CA GLU A 456 -4.07 -19.01 -2.76
C GLU A 456 -3.00 -20.12 -2.75
N ILE A 457 -1.72 -19.75 -2.94
CA ILE A 457 -0.60 -20.70 -2.83
C ILE A 457 -0.55 -21.33 -1.44
N LEU A 458 -0.63 -20.50 -0.37
CA LEU A 458 -0.57 -21.00 1.01
C LEU A 458 -1.74 -21.90 1.39
N GLN A 459 -2.95 -21.67 0.86
CA GLN A 459 -4.11 -22.53 1.11
C GLN A 459 -3.92 -23.95 0.55
N HIS A 460 -3.18 -24.08 -0.55
CA HIS A 460 -2.88 -25.36 -1.19
C HIS A 460 -1.53 -25.96 -0.77
N LEU A 461 -0.78 -25.28 0.08
CA LEU A 461 0.53 -25.74 0.53
C LEU A 461 0.39 -26.98 1.42
N LYS A 462 0.97 -28.08 0.95
CA LYS A 462 1.09 -29.32 1.73
C LYS A 462 2.51 -29.46 2.27
N PRO A 463 2.73 -29.99 3.48
CA PRO A 463 4.06 -30.19 4.05
C PRO A 463 4.81 -31.34 3.32
N ARG A 464 5.41 -31.02 2.18
CA ARG A 464 6.23 -31.92 1.36
C ARG A 464 7.62 -31.34 1.20
N TRP A 465 8.65 -32.17 1.15
CA TRP A 465 10.05 -31.76 1.06
C TRP A 465 10.35 -30.84 -0.15
N TRP A 466 9.71 -31.09 -1.30
CA TRP A 466 9.92 -30.29 -2.51
C TRP A 466 9.36 -28.85 -2.38
N TRP A 467 8.28 -28.65 -1.59
CA TRP A 467 7.81 -27.31 -1.25
C TRP A 467 8.83 -26.56 -0.40
N ALA A 468 9.43 -27.23 0.59
CA ALA A 468 10.48 -26.66 1.42
C ALA A 468 11.73 -26.32 0.58
N ALA A 469 12.13 -27.21 -0.34
CA ALA A 469 13.21 -26.95 -1.27
C ALA A 469 12.93 -25.74 -2.17
N TRP A 470 11.74 -25.67 -2.75
CA TRP A 470 11.33 -24.53 -3.63
C TRP A 470 11.35 -23.20 -2.87
N VAL A 471 10.74 -23.14 -1.68
CA VAL A 471 10.74 -21.94 -0.83
C VAL A 471 12.16 -21.59 -0.38
N GLY A 472 12.98 -22.58 -0.05
CA GLY A 472 14.39 -22.38 0.33
C GLY A 472 15.22 -21.81 -0.80
N ILE A 473 15.07 -22.31 -2.02
CA ILE A 473 15.74 -21.79 -3.23
C ILE A 473 15.30 -20.33 -3.46
N LEU A 474 13.99 -20.07 -3.42
CA LEU A 474 13.44 -18.74 -3.64
C LEU A 474 13.94 -17.73 -2.58
N ALA A 475 13.95 -18.15 -1.32
CA ALA A 475 14.50 -17.35 -0.22
C ALA A 475 15.99 -17.07 -0.41
N SER A 476 16.78 -18.07 -0.81
CA SER A 476 18.21 -17.92 -1.05
C SER A 476 18.50 -16.95 -2.17
N PHE A 477 17.81 -17.05 -3.31
CA PHE A 477 17.95 -16.07 -4.40
C PHE A 477 17.56 -14.66 -3.95
N SER A 478 16.49 -14.53 -3.19
CA SER A 478 16.06 -13.22 -2.66
C SER A 478 17.09 -12.62 -1.70
N LEU A 479 17.67 -13.44 -0.80
CA LEU A 479 18.71 -13.01 0.13
C LEU A 479 20.00 -12.60 -0.59
N LEU A 480 20.43 -13.36 -1.58
CA LEU A 480 21.61 -13.04 -2.38
C LEU A 480 21.42 -11.75 -3.22
N SER A 481 20.20 -11.40 -3.52
CA SER A 481 19.84 -10.20 -4.30
C SER A 481 19.63 -8.94 -3.44
N LEU A 482 19.76 -9.00 -2.10
CA LEU A 482 19.62 -7.86 -1.20
C LEU A 482 20.70 -6.77 -1.34
N ASN A 483 21.69 -6.94 -2.20
CA ASN A 483 22.77 -5.96 -2.45
C ASN A 483 22.27 -4.63 -3.03
N ARG A 484 21.07 -4.60 -3.56
CA ARG A 484 20.37 -3.41 -4.08
C ARG A 484 19.23 -3.07 -3.15
N VAL A 485 19.51 -2.58 -1.93
CA VAL A 485 18.46 -2.14 -1.00
C VAL A 485 17.79 -0.91 -1.61
N SER A 486 16.62 -1.11 -2.22
CA SER A 486 15.74 0.00 -2.58
C SER A 486 14.81 0.27 -1.39
N GLU A 487 14.58 1.55 -1.12
CA GLU A 487 13.55 1.95 -0.17
C GLU A 487 12.18 1.47 -0.65
N PHE A 488 11.31 1.22 0.30
CA PHE A 488 9.92 0.89 0.00
C PHE A 488 9.23 2.13 -0.60
N LEU A 489 8.53 1.98 -1.73
CA LEU A 489 7.89 3.10 -2.43
C LEU A 489 6.99 3.95 -1.53
N TYR A 490 6.29 3.31 -0.59
CA TYR A 490 5.40 3.99 0.36
C TYR A 490 6.10 4.92 1.35
N PHE A 491 7.43 4.89 1.46
CA PHE A 491 8.19 5.85 2.27
C PHE A 491 8.37 7.19 1.55
N GLN A 492 8.04 7.25 0.28
CA GLN A 492 8.18 8.43 -0.56
C GLN A 492 6.90 9.29 -0.62
N PHE A 493 5.79 8.81 -0.02
CA PHE A 493 4.47 9.45 -0.08
C PHE A 493 3.99 10.02 1.25
#